data_91458737559896d72e07179bc416e97c
#
_entry.id   91458737559896d72e07179bc416e97c
#
_cell.length_a   1.000
_cell.length_b   1.000
_cell.length_c   1.000
_cell.angle_alpha   90.00
_cell.angle_beta   90.00
_cell.angle_gamma   90.00
#
_symmetry.space_group_name_H-M   'P 1'
#
loop_
_entity.id
_entity.type
_entity.pdbx_description
1 polymer ?
#
loop_
_entity_poly.entity_id
_entity_poly.type
_entity_poly.pdbx_seq_one_letter_code
_entity_poly.pdbx_strand_id
1 'polypeptide(L)'
;MTDPRSYDLVLFGATGFTGGLIAEYLHTRTTLRWALAGRDRAKLESRLASLGEAGAAKIGIIEADSSDPASLRAMARQAKVVITTVGPYARYGEPLVAACIDEGTDYVDLTGETHWWRSIVERYHERAAARDVLIIPSCGFDCIPADMGALYCAAQLPDDQPMTIDAYARGHGSASGGTVASGLELLASGQLSVADEPDPPPLIHYARDVDRWAVRSVVLDPWVVRRSAELRPQDFGGQLRYHQYFAFRSRVRAYAAVGFGATAMAVAKLRPVRALITKLRPSGSGPDPKQREQGWFRFEFVGRGGGREVRTHVSGGDPGYGETSKMIAEAAIMLVEAREQLPMRGGVATTASGLGLGFVARLEAAGIEFAVDR
;
A
#
# COMPACT_ATOMS: atom_id res chain seq x y z
N MET A 1 -16.22 28.49 0.35
CA MET A 1 -17.17 27.94 -0.63
C MET A 1 -17.28 26.44 -0.31
N THR A 2 -18.48 25.93 -0.08
CA THR A 2 -18.67 24.47 0.15
C THR A 2 -18.37 23.72 -1.15
N ASP A 3 -17.51 22.72 -1.08
CA ASP A 3 -17.20 21.83 -2.20
C ASP A 3 -18.51 21.17 -2.69
N PRO A 4 -18.88 21.29 -3.97
CA PRO A 4 -20.14 20.77 -4.51
C PRO A 4 -20.18 19.24 -4.61
N ARG A 5 -19.11 18.53 -4.24
CA ARG A 5 -19.02 17.08 -4.35
C ARG A 5 -19.98 16.37 -3.40
N SER A 6 -20.62 15.32 -3.88
CA SER A 6 -21.61 14.56 -3.12
C SER A 6 -20.97 13.77 -1.96
N TYR A 7 -19.72 13.32 -2.16
CA TYR A 7 -19.02 12.44 -1.22
C TYR A 7 -17.61 12.97 -0.91
N ASP A 8 -17.17 12.75 0.30
CA ASP A 8 -15.80 12.98 0.70
C ASP A 8 -14.91 11.81 0.25
N LEU A 9 -15.44 10.57 0.34
CA LEU A 9 -14.75 9.34 -0.10
C LEU A 9 -15.63 8.50 -1.02
N VAL A 10 -15.03 7.83 -2.00
CA VAL A 10 -15.68 6.76 -2.77
C VAL A 10 -14.79 5.51 -2.72
N LEU A 11 -15.36 4.38 -2.30
CA LEU A 11 -14.70 3.07 -2.29
C LEU A 11 -15.08 2.28 -3.54
N PHE A 12 -14.18 2.26 -4.54
CA PHE A 12 -14.35 1.49 -5.77
C PHE A 12 -13.80 0.06 -5.62
N GLY A 13 -14.65 -0.93 -5.96
CA GLY A 13 -14.36 -2.34 -5.72
C GLY A 13 -14.90 -2.85 -4.37
N ALA A 14 -15.89 -2.16 -3.79
CA ALA A 14 -16.47 -2.44 -2.48
C ALA A 14 -17.07 -3.86 -2.34
N THR A 15 -17.39 -4.52 -3.44
CA THR A 15 -17.95 -5.89 -3.46
C THR A 15 -16.87 -6.98 -3.35
N GLY A 16 -15.59 -6.63 -3.49
CA GLY A 16 -14.45 -7.53 -3.30
C GLY A 16 -14.19 -7.85 -1.82
N PHE A 17 -13.30 -8.83 -1.56
CA PHE A 17 -12.94 -9.21 -0.19
C PHE A 17 -12.32 -8.03 0.59
N THR A 18 -11.24 -7.45 0.08
CA THR A 18 -10.55 -6.32 0.71
C THR A 18 -11.45 -5.08 0.76
N GLY A 19 -12.19 -4.79 -0.34
CA GLY A 19 -13.15 -3.68 -0.36
C GLY A 19 -14.24 -3.81 0.70
N GLY A 20 -14.68 -5.05 1.00
CA GLY A 20 -15.61 -5.30 2.10
C GLY A 20 -15.06 -4.93 3.46
N LEU A 21 -13.81 -5.31 3.75
CA LEU A 21 -13.14 -4.98 5.01
C LEU A 21 -12.88 -3.47 5.16
N ILE A 22 -12.54 -2.79 4.06
CA ILE A 22 -12.40 -1.33 4.06
C ILE A 22 -13.77 -0.67 4.34
N ALA A 23 -14.86 -1.19 3.74
CA ALA A 23 -16.20 -0.68 4.00
C ALA A 23 -16.61 -0.86 5.47
N GLU A 24 -16.34 -2.01 6.08
CA GLU A 24 -16.56 -2.28 7.50
C GLU A 24 -15.77 -1.31 8.39
N TYR A 25 -14.50 -1.08 8.05
CA TYR A 25 -13.66 -0.15 8.79
C TYR A 25 -14.16 1.30 8.68
N LEU A 26 -14.41 1.80 7.46
CA LEU A 26 -14.94 3.14 7.23
C LEU A 26 -16.27 3.36 7.96
N HIS A 27 -17.16 2.37 7.95
CA HIS A 27 -18.46 2.45 8.59
C HIS A 27 -18.38 2.75 10.09
N THR A 28 -17.37 2.20 10.78
CA THR A 28 -17.18 2.38 12.23
C THR A 28 -16.23 3.52 12.57
N ARG A 29 -15.38 3.93 11.63
CA ARG A 29 -14.23 4.81 11.89
C ARG A 29 -14.49 6.27 11.54
N THR A 30 -15.34 6.55 10.56
CA THR A 30 -15.52 7.93 10.07
C THR A 30 -16.95 8.37 9.99
N THR A 31 -17.19 9.68 10.15
CA THR A 31 -18.46 10.36 9.90
C THR A 31 -18.49 11.08 8.55
N LEU A 32 -17.45 10.95 7.73
CA LEU A 32 -17.38 11.51 6.39
C LEU A 32 -18.52 10.96 5.52
N ARG A 33 -18.96 11.74 4.52
CA ARG A 33 -19.91 11.29 3.51
C ARG A 33 -19.17 10.38 2.53
N TRP A 34 -19.57 9.13 2.38
CA TRP A 34 -18.91 8.23 1.47
C TRP A 34 -19.86 7.31 0.70
N ALA A 35 -19.36 6.68 -0.35
CA ALA A 35 -20.15 5.78 -1.19
C ALA A 35 -19.38 4.49 -1.51
N LEU A 36 -20.15 3.40 -1.65
CA LEU A 36 -19.71 2.15 -2.25
C LEU A 36 -19.80 2.27 -3.77
N ALA A 37 -18.75 1.87 -4.48
CA ALA A 37 -18.76 1.89 -5.94
C ALA A 37 -18.32 0.56 -6.55
N GLY A 38 -18.90 0.23 -7.71
CA GLY A 38 -18.64 -0.98 -8.48
C GLY A 38 -19.65 -1.17 -9.60
N ARG A 39 -19.46 -2.21 -10.39
CA ARG A 39 -20.26 -2.45 -11.64
C ARG A 39 -21.61 -3.16 -11.43
N ASP A 40 -21.86 -3.71 -10.25
CA ASP A 40 -23.04 -4.53 -9.95
C ASP A 40 -23.80 -3.92 -8.77
N ARG A 41 -24.86 -3.19 -9.07
CA ARG A 41 -25.68 -2.48 -8.09
C ARG A 41 -26.26 -3.41 -7.04
N ALA A 42 -26.76 -4.58 -7.43
CA ALA A 42 -27.38 -5.51 -6.48
C ALA A 42 -26.35 -6.03 -5.44
N LYS A 43 -25.09 -6.27 -5.87
CA LYS A 43 -24.01 -6.63 -4.94
C LYS A 43 -23.60 -5.47 -4.04
N LEU A 44 -23.64 -4.23 -4.52
CA LEU A 44 -23.37 -3.04 -3.70
C LEU A 44 -24.46 -2.85 -2.65
N GLU A 45 -25.74 -3.03 -3.01
CA GLU A 45 -26.87 -2.99 -2.08
C GLU A 45 -26.77 -4.11 -1.03
N SER A 46 -26.40 -5.32 -1.44
CA SER A 46 -26.14 -6.43 -0.51
C SER A 46 -24.97 -6.12 0.44
N ARG A 47 -23.90 -5.49 -0.06
CA ARG A 47 -22.76 -5.04 0.76
C ARG A 47 -23.21 -3.97 1.75
N LEU A 48 -23.97 -2.98 1.33
CA LEU A 48 -24.52 -1.94 2.19
C LEU A 48 -25.38 -2.54 3.31
N ALA A 49 -26.29 -3.46 2.97
CA ALA A 49 -27.11 -4.15 3.94
C ALA A 49 -26.29 -4.93 4.99
N SER A 50 -25.14 -5.50 4.60
CA SER A 50 -24.23 -6.24 5.50
C SER A 50 -23.53 -5.36 6.54
N LEU A 51 -23.48 -4.04 6.35
CA LEU A 51 -22.91 -3.09 7.31
C LEU A 51 -23.86 -2.76 8.48
N GLY A 52 -25.10 -3.20 8.43
CA GLY A 52 -26.11 -2.93 9.45
C GLY A 52 -26.84 -1.59 9.26
N GLU A 53 -27.92 -1.39 10.04
CA GLU A 53 -28.79 -0.21 9.90
C GLU A 53 -28.17 1.10 10.42
N ALA A 54 -27.26 1.01 11.38
CA ALA A 54 -26.64 2.17 11.99
C ALA A 54 -25.73 2.90 10.99
N GLY A 55 -26.26 3.94 10.32
CA GLY A 55 -25.50 4.76 9.37
C GLY A 55 -25.63 4.36 7.89
N ALA A 56 -26.21 3.22 7.56
CA ALA A 56 -26.43 2.80 6.18
C ALA A 56 -27.19 3.83 5.32
N ALA A 57 -28.10 4.59 5.92
CA ALA A 57 -28.84 5.67 5.26
C ALA A 57 -27.97 6.85 4.76
N LYS A 58 -26.71 6.93 5.20
CA LYS A 58 -25.75 7.99 4.83
C LYS A 58 -24.71 7.53 3.82
N ILE A 59 -24.67 6.24 3.46
CA ILE A 59 -23.72 5.65 2.55
C ILE A 59 -24.34 5.57 1.15
N GLY A 60 -23.71 6.23 0.18
CA GLY A 60 -24.19 6.21 -1.20
C GLY A 60 -23.78 4.94 -1.96
N ILE A 61 -24.44 4.76 -3.13
CA ILE A 61 -24.08 3.73 -4.09
C ILE A 61 -23.84 4.39 -5.44
N ILE A 62 -22.70 4.09 -6.07
CA ILE A 62 -22.33 4.56 -7.40
C ILE A 62 -22.02 3.37 -8.29
N GLU A 63 -22.70 3.29 -9.44
CA GLU A 63 -22.36 2.32 -10.48
C GLU A 63 -21.19 2.85 -11.32
N ALA A 64 -20.08 2.09 -11.38
CA ALA A 64 -18.92 2.39 -12.20
C ALA A 64 -18.23 1.10 -12.65
N ASP A 65 -17.75 1.09 -13.89
CA ASP A 65 -17.01 -0.03 -14.47
C ASP A 65 -15.61 0.41 -14.87
N SER A 66 -14.59 -0.36 -14.49
CA SER A 66 -13.19 -0.10 -14.84
C SER A 66 -12.90 -0.13 -16.35
N SER A 67 -13.80 -0.71 -17.15
CA SER A 67 -13.72 -0.73 -18.61
C SER A 67 -14.47 0.44 -19.28
N ASP A 68 -15.19 1.25 -18.51
CA ASP A 68 -15.94 2.42 -19.01
C ASP A 68 -15.34 3.73 -18.45
N PRO A 69 -14.50 4.45 -19.22
CA PRO A 69 -13.92 5.71 -18.80
C PRO A 69 -14.94 6.82 -18.48
N ALA A 70 -16.13 6.78 -19.06
CA ALA A 70 -17.19 7.76 -18.79
C ALA A 70 -17.75 7.56 -17.37
N SER A 71 -18.03 6.31 -16.99
CA SER A 71 -18.47 5.97 -15.63
C SER A 71 -17.43 6.29 -14.58
N LEU A 72 -16.14 6.05 -14.86
CA LEU A 72 -15.03 6.38 -13.95
C LEU A 72 -14.92 7.91 -13.72
N ARG A 73 -15.04 8.72 -14.77
CA ARG A 73 -15.08 10.19 -14.62
C ARG A 73 -16.30 10.65 -13.83
N ALA A 74 -17.46 10.11 -14.12
CA ALA A 74 -18.70 10.45 -13.40
C ALA A 74 -18.59 10.10 -11.89
N MET A 75 -17.94 9.00 -11.55
CA MET A 75 -17.63 8.61 -10.18
C MET A 75 -16.61 9.56 -9.54
N ALA A 76 -15.48 9.81 -10.19
CA ALA A 76 -14.40 10.66 -9.67
C ALA A 76 -14.90 12.08 -9.39
N ARG A 77 -15.73 12.66 -10.28
CA ARG A 77 -16.33 14.01 -10.11
C ARG A 77 -17.13 14.16 -8.84
N GLN A 78 -17.69 13.08 -8.29
CA GLN A 78 -18.51 13.09 -7.09
C GLN A 78 -17.72 12.99 -5.78
N ALA A 79 -16.40 12.70 -5.84
CA ALA A 79 -15.58 12.40 -4.68
C ALA A 79 -14.41 13.38 -4.50
N LYS A 80 -14.02 13.65 -3.25
CA LYS A 80 -12.73 14.27 -2.95
C LYS A 80 -11.58 13.29 -3.10
N VAL A 81 -11.79 12.05 -2.63
CA VAL A 81 -10.82 10.95 -2.68
C VAL A 81 -11.49 9.68 -3.17
N VAL A 82 -10.85 8.98 -4.09
CA VAL A 82 -11.22 7.63 -4.52
C VAL A 82 -10.25 6.61 -3.91
N ILE A 83 -10.80 5.66 -3.16
CA ILE A 83 -10.12 4.44 -2.72
C ILE A 83 -10.44 3.35 -3.76
N THR A 84 -9.44 2.69 -4.32
CA THR A 84 -9.71 1.58 -5.23
C THR A 84 -9.02 0.27 -4.82
N THR A 85 -9.78 -0.82 -4.91
CA THR A 85 -9.31 -2.20 -4.73
C THR A 85 -9.47 -3.02 -6.01
N VAL A 86 -9.66 -2.34 -7.14
CA VAL A 86 -9.89 -2.98 -8.45
C VAL A 86 -8.56 -3.25 -9.14
N GLY A 87 -8.01 -4.43 -8.92
CA GLY A 87 -6.80 -4.93 -9.59
C GLY A 87 -7.10 -6.06 -10.61
N PRO A 88 -6.13 -6.51 -11.40
CA PRO A 88 -4.74 -6.01 -11.53
C PRO A 88 -4.66 -4.56 -12.03
N TYR A 89 -3.82 -3.75 -11.37
CA TYR A 89 -3.77 -2.31 -11.64
C TYR A 89 -3.12 -1.97 -12.99
N ALA A 90 -2.15 -2.74 -13.43
CA ALA A 90 -1.57 -2.63 -14.78
C ALA A 90 -2.61 -2.76 -15.88
N ARG A 91 -3.73 -3.44 -15.60
CA ARG A 91 -4.82 -3.65 -16.57
C ARG A 91 -5.96 -2.65 -16.43
N TYR A 92 -6.30 -2.28 -15.19
CA TYR A 92 -7.54 -1.53 -14.89
C TYR A 92 -7.31 -0.19 -14.20
N GLY A 93 -6.09 0.10 -13.69
CA GLY A 93 -5.84 1.25 -12.83
C GLY A 93 -5.71 2.56 -13.61
N GLU A 94 -5.05 2.54 -14.78
CA GLU A 94 -4.71 3.76 -15.52
C GLU A 94 -5.91 4.64 -15.90
N PRO A 95 -7.03 4.10 -16.42
CA PRO A 95 -8.19 4.94 -16.76
C PRO A 95 -8.78 5.67 -15.53
N LEU A 96 -8.71 5.05 -14.34
CA LEU A 96 -9.17 5.68 -13.11
C LEU A 96 -8.20 6.78 -12.63
N VAL A 97 -6.89 6.53 -12.69
CA VAL A 97 -5.87 7.57 -12.37
C VAL A 97 -6.08 8.79 -13.26
N ALA A 98 -6.25 8.59 -14.57
CA ALA A 98 -6.51 9.68 -15.51
C ALA A 98 -7.81 10.43 -15.17
N ALA A 99 -8.89 9.71 -14.86
CA ALA A 99 -10.17 10.31 -14.47
C ALA A 99 -10.05 11.12 -13.17
N CYS A 100 -9.34 10.61 -12.16
CA CYS A 100 -9.11 11.31 -10.90
C CYS A 100 -8.35 12.63 -11.13
N ILE A 101 -7.29 12.62 -11.94
CA ILE A 101 -6.54 13.83 -12.26
C ILE A 101 -7.41 14.83 -13.03
N ASP A 102 -8.21 14.37 -14.01
CA ASP A 102 -9.08 15.25 -14.80
C ASP A 102 -10.16 15.93 -13.96
N GLU A 103 -10.70 15.23 -13.00
CA GLU A 103 -11.79 15.72 -12.15
C GLU A 103 -11.29 16.37 -10.83
N GLY A 104 -9.97 16.47 -10.61
CA GLY A 104 -9.40 17.08 -9.40
C GLY A 104 -9.67 16.24 -8.14
N THR A 105 -9.60 14.93 -8.23
CA THR A 105 -9.91 13.96 -7.18
C THR A 105 -8.65 13.24 -6.76
N ASP A 106 -8.34 13.19 -5.48
CA ASP A 106 -7.21 12.43 -4.95
C ASP A 106 -7.47 10.92 -5.05
N TYR A 107 -6.40 10.12 -5.08
CA TYR A 107 -6.47 8.68 -5.37
C TYR A 107 -5.57 7.89 -4.43
N VAL A 108 -6.08 6.76 -3.93
CA VAL A 108 -5.31 5.75 -3.18
C VAL A 108 -5.66 4.35 -3.65
N ASP A 109 -4.67 3.43 -3.66
CA ASP A 109 -4.85 2.02 -4.03
C ASP A 109 -3.98 1.05 -3.22
N LEU A 110 -4.03 -0.22 -3.58
CA LEU A 110 -3.31 -1.34 -2.97
C LEU A 110 -2.41 -2.07 -3.98
N THR A 111 -1.81 -1.36 -4.92
CA THR A 111 -0.95 -2.03 -5.92
C THR A 111 0.36 -2.54 -5.31
N GLY A 112 0.77 -3.76 -5.69
CA GLY A 112 2.11 -4.29 -5.50
C GLY A 112 2.89 -4.38 -6.82
N GLU A 113 2.39 -3.77 -7.90
CA GLU A 113 2.88 -3.94 -9.27
C GLU A 113 3.93 -2.88 -9.62
N THR A 114 5.21 -3.13 -9.40
CA THR A 114 6.31 -2.16 -9.55
C THR A 114 6.36 -1.50 -10.93
N HIS A 115 6.17 -2.27 -12.00
CA HIS A 115 6.25 -1.75 -13.38
C HIS A 115 5.09 -0.79 -13.67
N TRP A 116 3.88 -1.08 -13.18
CA TRP A 116 2.74 -0.19 -13.32
C TRP A 116 2.96 1.11 -12.52
N TRP A 117 3.45 0.99 -11.29
CA TRP A 117 3.75 2.13 -10.43
C TRP A 117 4.73 3.10 -11.11
N ARG A 118 5.86 2.58 -11.66
CA ARG A 118 6.83 3.38 -12.42
C ARG A 118 6.19 4.07 -13.62
N SER A 119 5.37 3.35 -14.38
CA SER A 119 4.69 3.91 -15.55
C SER A 119 3.71 5.03 -15.19
N ILE A 120 3.05 4.95 -14.03
CA ILE A 120 2.16 6.01 -13.52
C ILE A 120 2.97 7.23 -13.08
N VAL A 121 4.11 7.06 -12.45
CA VAL A 121 5.03 8.17 -12.12
C VAL A 121 5.44 8.89 -13.41
N GLU A 122 5.98 8.16 -14.37
CA GLU A 122 6.51 8.71 -15.61
C GLU A 122 5.45 9.49 -16.41
N ARG A 123 4.24 8.96 -16.50
CA ARG A 123 3.19 9.54 -17.36
C ARG A 123 2.31 10.58 -16.67
N TYR A 124 2.16 10.51 -15.36
CA TYR A 124 1.12 11.27 -14.67
C TYR A 124 1.64 12.18 -13.55
N HIS A 125 2.91 12.08 -13.12
CA HIS A 125 3.42 12.89 -12.02
C HIS A 125 3.23 14.39 -12.26
N GLU A 126 3.77 14.91 -13.37
CA GLU A 126 3.69 16.34 -13.72
C GLU A 126 2.23 16.79 -13.92
N ARG A 127 1.41 15.96 -14.56
CA ARG A 127 0.01 16.26 -14.80
C ARG A 127 -0.80 16.34 -13.51
N ALA A 128 -0.55 15.45 -12.57
CA ALA A 128 -1.20 15.45 -11.26
C ALA A 128 -0.71 16.63 -10.41
N ALA A 129 0.59 16.93 -10.45
CA ALA A 129 1.18 18.08 -9.77
C ALA A 129 0.58 19.42 -10.27
N ALA A 130 0.44 19.59 -11.59
CA ALA A 130 -0.13 20.80 -12.18
C ALA A 130 -1.63 21.02 -11.86
N ARG A 131 -2.30 20.01 -11.32
CA ARG A 131 -3.73 20.06 -10.94
C ARG A 131 -3.97 19.95 -9.45
N ASP A 132 -2.92 19.99 -8.64
CA ASP A 132 -3.00 19.83 -7.19
C ASP A 132 -3.74 18.51 -6.78
N VAL A 133 -3.53 17.43 -7.55
CA VAL A 133 -4.10 16.11 -7.28
C VAL A 133 -3.02 15.18 -6.76
N LEU A 134 -3.25 14.52 -5.62
CA LEU A 134 -2.40 13.49 -5.07
C LEU A 134 -2.84 12.10 -5.53
N ILE A 135 -1.94 11.42 -6.21
CA ILE A 135 -2.08 10.00 -6.57
C ILE A 135 -1.11 9.22 -5.69
N ILE A 136 -1.61 8.49 -4.72
CA ILE A 136 -0.79 7.72 -3.77
C ILE A 136 -1.09 6.23 -3.92
N PRO A 137 -0.35 5.51 -4.77
CA PRO A 137 -0.49 4.07 -4.90
C PRO A 137 0.10 3.33 -3.70
N SER A 138 -0.25 2.05 -3.53
CA SER A 138 0.33 1.13 -2.53
C SER A 138 0.08 1.54 -1.08
N CYS A 139 -1.13 2.04 -0.76
CA CYS A 139 -1.53 2.45 0.59
C CYS A 139 -1.93 1.25 1.49
N GLY A 140 -1.23 0.12 1.39
CA GLY A 140 -1.46 -1.08 2.19
C GLY A 140 -0.18 -1.60 2.85
N PHE A 141 -0.26 -2.82 3.37
CA PHE A 141 0.87 -3.51 3.96
C PHE A 141 2.07 -3.64 3.01
N ASP A 142 1.80 -3.70 1.71
CA ASP A 142 2.86 -3.83 0.70
C ASP A 142 3.89 -2.69 0.75
N CYS A 143 3.53 -1.49 1.24
CA CYS A 143 4.47 -0.37 1.31
C CYS A 143 4.40 0.45 2.59
N ILE A 144 3.24 0.64 3.23
CA ILE A 144 3.10 1.57 4.38
C ILE A 144 4.06 1.25 5.53
N PRO A 145 4.21 -0.01 6.00
CA PRO A 145 5.14 -0.29 7.10
C PRO A 145 6.59 0.04 6.75
N ALA A 146 7.01 -0.20 5.51
CA ALA A 146 8.36 0.09 5.04
C ALA A 146 8.59 1.59 4.86
N ASP A 147 7.69 2.28 4.15
CA ASP A 147 7.82 3.68 3.78
C ASP A 147 7.67 4.61 5.00
N MET A 148 6.60 4.42 5.77
CA MET A 148 6.37 5.19 6.99
C MET A 148 7.35 4.83 8.11
N GLY A 149 7.77 3.56 8.19
CA GLY A 149 8.79 3.12 9.15
C GLY A 149 10.17 3.70 8.84
N ALA A 150 10.55 3.79 7.57
CA ALA A 150 11.78 4.47 7.15
C ALA A 150 11.74 5.96 7.48
N LEU A 151 10.61 6.64 7.21
CA LEU A 151 10.42 8.05 7.56
C LEU A 151 10.47 8.27 9.09
N TYR A 152 9.80 7.39 9.86
CA TYR A 152 9.82 7.44 11.32
C TYR A 152 11.23 7.23 11.89
N CYS A 153 11.99 6.28 11.33
CA CYS A 153 13.38 6.03 11.69
C CYS A 153 14.28 7.23 11.33
N ALA A 154 14.13 7.78 10.13
CA ALA A 154 14.86 8.95 9.67
C ALA A 154 14.65 10.16 10.59
N ALA A 155 13.43 10.38 11.06
CA ALA A 155 13.09 11.47 11.97
C ALA A 155 13.77 11.38 13.35
N GLN A 156 14.41 10.26 13.71
CA GLN A 156 15.19 10.10 14.93
C GLN A 156 16.69 10.40 14.73
N LEU A 157 17.11 10.64 13.49
CA LEU A 157 18.49 10.94 13.10
C LEU A 157 18.66 12.44 12.78
N PRO A 158 19.89 12.97 12.74
CA PRO A 158 20.14 14.32 12.22
C PRO A 158 19.64 14.46 10.77
N ASP A 159 18.92 15.51 10.49
CA ASP A 159 18.25 15.77 9.20
C ASP A 159 19.15 16.42 8.14
N ASP A 160 20.35 16.84 8.52
CA ASP A 160 21.35 17.50 7.67
C ASP A 160 22.52 16.59 7.24
N GLN A 161 22.43 15.28 7.53
CA GLN A 161 23.49 14.31 7.26
C GLN A 161 22.99 13.12 6.44
N PRO A 162 23.80 12.60 5.49
CA PRO A 162 23.49 11.36 4.79
C PRO A 162 23.20 10.22 5.76
N MET A 163 22.20 9.41 5.44
CA MET A 163 21.80 8.31 6.30
C MET A 163 21.66 6.98 5.56
N THR A 164 21.85 5.91 6.32
CA THR A 164 21.59 4.54 5.88
C THR A 164 20.54 3.95 6.78
N ILE A 165 19.52 3.30 6.20
CA ILE A 165 18.49 2.58 6.94
C ILE A 165 18.38 1.16 6.40
N ASP A 166 18.66 0.19 7.28
CA ASP A 166 18.47 -1.24 7.02
C ASP A 166 17.17 -1.70 7.68
N ALA A 167 16.24 -2.23 6.89
CA ALA A 167 14.93 -2.70 7.36
C ALA A 167 14.82 -4.22 7.29
N TYR A 168 14.31 -4.84 8.36
CA TYR A 168 14.19 -6.29 8.51
C TYR A 168 12.74 -6.68 8.76
N ALA A 169 12.10 -7.22 7.72
CA ALA A 169 10.69 -7.61 7.76
C ALA A 169 10.51 -9.05 8.26
N ARG A 170 9.52 -9.23 9.13
CA ARG A 170 9.05 -10.53 9.62
C ARG A 170 7.53 -10.50 9.70
N GLY A 171 6.89 -11.63 9.47
CA GLY A 171 5.45 -11.70 9.62
C GLY A 171 4.90 -13.09 9.37
N HIS A 172 3.61 -13.22 9.66
CA HIS A 172 2.78 -14.37 9.35
C HIS A 172 1.41 -13.87 8.91
N GLY A 173 0.92 -14.39 7.78
CA GLY A 173 -0.38 -13.99 7.26
C GLY A 173 -0.81 -14.90 6.11
N SER A 174 -2.04 -14.72 5.67
CA SER A 174 -2.65 -15.48 4.57
C SER A 174 -2.90 -14.58 3.37
N ALA A 175 -2.93 -15.16 2.15
CA ALA A 175 -3.20 -14.42 0.92
C ALA A 175 -4.62 -14.71 0.39
N SER A 176 -5.34 -13.67 -0.09
CA SER A 176 -6.63 -13.83 -0.79
C SER A 176 -6.44 -14.33 -2.22
N GLY A 177 -7.54 -14.72 -2.86
CA GLY A 177 -7.53 -15.04 -4.28
C GLY A 177 -7.05 -13.89 -5.17
N GLY A 178 -7.39 -12.65 -4.83
CA GLY A 178 -6.89 -11.44 -5.52
C GLY A 178 -5.39 -11.24 -5.38
N THR A 179 -4.87 -11.33 -4.16
CA THR A 179 -3.43 -11.23 -3.87
C THR A 179 -2.63 -12.34 -4.56
N VAL A 180 -3.15 -13.58 -4.55
CA VAL A 180 -2.53 -14.70 -5.26
C VAL A 180 -2.50 -14.46 -6.77
N ALA A 181 -3.58 -13.96 -7.35
CA ALA A 181 -3.65 -13.67 -8.79
C ALA A 181 -2.64 -12.58 -9.20
N SER A 182 -2.60 -11.44 -8.48
CA SER A 182 -1.62 -10.36 -8.74
C SER A 182 -0.19 -10.80 -8.51
N GLY A 183 0.08 -11.57 -7.45
CA GLY A 183 1.40 -12.14 -7.17
C GLY A 183 1.88 -13.10 -8.26
N LEU A 184 0.99 -13.97 -8.78
CA LEU A 184 1.30 -14.87 -9.90
C LEU A 184 1.60 -14.09 -11.19
N GLU A 185 0.90 -13.01 -11.44
CA GLU A 185 1.12 -12.16 -12.62
C GLU A 185 2.46 -11.42 -12.52
N LEU A 186 2.79 -10.90 -11.35
CA LEU A 186 4.10 -10.29 -11.04
C LEU A 186 5.25 -11.30 -11.22
N LEU A 187 5.14 -12.49 -10.63
CA LEU A 187 6.14 -13.56 -10.78
C LEU A 187 6.30 -14.01 -12.24
N ALA A 188 5.19 -14.08 -12.99
CA ALA A 188 5.22 -14.49 -14.40
C ALA A 188 5.85 -13.42 -15.31
N SER A 189 5.69 -12.15 -15.00
CA SER A 189 6.29 -11.03 -15.75
C SER A 189 7.81 -10.98 -15.62
N GLY A 190 8.37 -11.53 -14.53
CA GLY A 190 9.79 -11.45 -14.21
C GLY A 190 10.27 -10.04 -13.82
N GLN A 191 9.35 -9.09 -13.68
CA GLN A 191 9.65 -7.69 -13.38
C GLN A 191 9.73 -7.44 -11.87
N LEU A 192 10.61 -8.19 -11.20
CA LEU A 192 10.92 -7.94 -9.80
C LEU A 192 11.82 -6.69 -9.66
N SER A 193 11.65 -5.96 -8.58
CA SER A 193 12.34 -4.68 -8.31
C SER A 193 13.83 -4.81 -7.97
N VAL A 194 14.57 -5.68 -8.67
CA VAL A 194 15.98 -6.00 -8.31
C VAL A 194 17.02 -5.05 -8.92
N ALA A 195 16.64 -4.23 -9.90
CA ALA A 195 17.61 -3.77 -10.90
C ALA A 195 18.30 -2.41 -10.64
N ASP A 196 17.82 -1.57 -9.71
CA ASP A 196 18.25 -0.16 -9.68
C ASP A 196 19.11 0.24 -8.46
N GLU A 197 19.67 -0.73 -7.75
CA GLU A 197 20.54 -0.43 -6.62
C GLU A 197 22.01 -0.50 -7.05
N PRO A 198 22.74 0.63 -7.07
CA PRO A 198 24.16 0.60 -7.27
C PRO A 198 24.82 -0.10 -6.07
N ASP A 199 25.58 -1.15 -6.31
CA ASP A 199 26.25 -1.96 -5.27
C ASP A 199 25.26 -2.63 -4.27
N PRO A 200 24.40 -3.53 -4.76
CA PRO A 200 23.41 -4.16 -3.90
C PRO A 200 24.07 -5.09 -2.86
N PRO A 201 23.55 -5.09 -1.62
CA PRO A 201 24.07 -5.99 -0.59
C PRO A 201 23.88 -7.48 -1.00
N PRO A 202 24.62 -8.43 -0.37
CA PRO A 202 24.48 -9.84 -0.65
C PRO A 202 23.03 -10.33 -0.55
N LEU A 203 22.63 -11.24 -1.44
CA LEU A 203 21.26 -11.79 -1.45
C LEU A 203 20.90 -12.44 -0.12
N ILE A 204 21.85 -13.15 0.50
CA ILE A 204 21.70 -13.80 1.81
C ILE A 204 22.93 -13.48 2.65
N HIS A 205 22.71 -12.99 3.86
CA HIS A 205 23.78 -12.78 4.84
C HIS A 205 23.26 -12.91 6.28
N TYR A 206 24.17 -12.99 7.25
CA TYR A 206 23.81 -12.93 8.66
C TYR A 206 23.83 -11.49 9.14
N ALA A 207 22.67 -10.94 9.46
CA ALA A 207 22.50 -9.58 9.96
C ALA A 207 22.70 -9.56 11.48
N ARG A 208 23.86 -9.08 11.91
CA ARG A 208 24.24 -8.99 13.33
C ARG A 208 23.34 -8.03 14.11
N ASP A 209 22.84 -6.98 13.44
CA ASP A 209 22.00 -5.96 14.05
C ASP A 209 20.72 -6.54 14.68
N VAL A 210 20.16 -7.58 14.06
CA VAL A 210 18.90 -8.21 14.48
C VAL A 210 19.06 -9.68 14.86
N ASP A 211 20.29 -10.21 14.86
CA ASP A 211 20.61 -11.62 15.16
C ASP A 211 19.81 -12.59 14.29
N ARG A 212 19.81 -12.38 12.97
CA ARG A 212 18.99 -13.14 11.99
C ARG A 212 19.73 -13.36 10.68
N TRP A 213 19.28 -14.38 9.95
CA TRP A 213 19.61 -14.55 8.54
C TRP A 213 18.70 -13.65 7.71
N ALA A 214 19.31 -12.75 6.95
CA ALA A 214 18.62 -11.77 6.11
C ALA A 214 18.66 -12.21 4.65
N VAL A 215 17.50 -12.16 3.99
CA VAL A 215 17.34 -12.35 2.55
C VAL A 215 16.89 -11.02 1.97
N ARG A 216 17.67 -10.47 1.02
CA ARG A 216 17.37 -9.18 0.40
C ARG A 216 15.98 -9.20 -0.24
N SER A 217 15.19 -8.18 0.06
CA SER A 217 13.89 -7.96 -0.55
C SER A 217 14.02 -7.62 -2.03
N VAL A 218 13.16 -8.19 -2.85
CA VAL A 218 13.07 -7.96 -4.30
C VAL A 218 11.68 -7.45 -4.70
N VAL A 219 10.89 -7.02 -3.71
CA VAL A 219 9.53 -6.49 -3.90
C VAL A 219 9.54 -4.97 -4.06
N LEU A 220 8.37 -4.37 -4.12
CA LEU A 220 8.15 -2.95 -4.42
C LEU A 220 8.73 -1.98 -3.38
N ASP A 221 8.68 -2.33 -2.09
CA ASP A 221 8.95 -1.42 -0.97
C ASP A 221 10.27 -0.63 -1.07
N PRO A 222 11.45 -1.24 -1.35
CA PRO A 222 12.70 -0.49 -1.42
C PRO A 222 12.69 0.60 -2.49
N TRP A 223 11.94 0.38 -3.57
CA TRP A 223 11.78 1.38 -4.61
C TRP A 223 10.90 2.55 -4.13
N VAL A 224 9.80 2.26 -3.42
CA VAL A 224 8.89 3.27 -2.86
C VAL A 224 9.62 4.14 -1.84
N VAL A 225 10.37 3.55 -0.90
CA VAL A 225 11.13 4.29 0.11
C VAL A 225 12.18 5.22 -0.54
N ARG A 226 12.90 4.74 -1.54
CA ARG A 226 13.84 5.60 -2.29
C ARG A 226 13.12 6.74 -3.00
N ARG A 227 11.93 6.48 -3.58
CA ARG A 227 11.11 7.51 -4.18
C ARG A 227 10.65 8.55 -3.17
N SER A 228 10.35 8.17 -1.94
CA SER A 228 10.04 9.08 -0.84
C SER A 228 11.21 10.04 -0.56
N ALA A 229 12.43 9.50 -0.48
CA ALA A 229 13.63 10.30 -0.28
C ALA A 229 13.97 11.21 -1.48
N GLU A 230 13.67 10.79 -2.72
CA GLU A 230 13.79 11.65 -3.91
C GLU A 230 12.82 12.83 -3.89
N LEU A 231 11.57 12.59 -3.50
CA LEU A 231 10.52 13.61 -3.46
C LEU A 231 10.69 14.57 -2.26
N ARG A 232 11.26 14.07 -1.16
CA ARG A 232 11.40 14.77 0.11
C ARG A 232 12.80 14.56 0.71
N PRO A 233 13.88 14.98 0.03
CA PRO A 233 15.26 14.73 0.50
C PRO A 233 15.53 15.31 1.89
N GLN A 234 14.90 16.43 2.26
CA GLN A 234 15.03 17.04 3.58
C GLN A 234 14.51 16.14 4.73
N ASP A 235 13.59 15.21 4.46
CA ASP A 235 13.07 14.31 5.47
C ASP A 235 13.98 13.08 5.67
N PHE A 236 15.03 12.94 4.82
CA PHE A 236 15.95 11.80 4.81
C PHE A 236 17.43 12.24 4.76
N GLY A 237 17.77 13.35 5.42
CA GLY A 237 19.14 13.84 5.55
C GLY A 237 19.82 14.22 4.23
N GLY A 238 19.04 14.60 3.21
CA GLY A 238 19.51 14.94 1.87
C GLY A 238 19.91 13.75 1.01
N GLN A 239 20.36 12.64 1.60
CA GLN A 239 20.72 11.40 0.90
C GLN A 239 20.41 10.18 1.75
N LEU A 240 19.56 9.29 1.25
CA LEU A 240 19.21 8.03 1.86
C LEU A 240 19.81 6.84 1.10
N ARG A 241 20.45 5.92 1.82
CA ARG A 241 20.72 4.55 1.39
C ARG A 241 19.77 3.62 2.14
N TYR A 242 18.87 2.96 1.43
CA TYR A 242 17.85 2.09 2.03
C TYR A 242 17.97 0.66 1.51
N HIS A 243 18.05 -0.29 2.44
CA HIS A 243 18.03 -1.73 2.15
C HIS A 243 16.92 -2.40 2.94
N GLN A 244 16.27 -3.38 2.33
CA GLN A 244 15.24 -4.16 2.99
C GLN A 244 15.47 -5.64 2.85
N TYR A 245 15.19 -6.36 3.92
CA TYR A 245 15.42 -7.79 4.05
C TYR A 245 14.23 -8.49 4.69
N PHE A 246 14.01 -9.75 4.29
CA PHE A 246 13.21 -10.68 5.06
C PHE A 246 14.11 -11.41 6.06
N ALA A 247 13.75 -11.42 7.34
CA ALA A 247 14.58 -11.94 8.42
C ALA A 247 14.12 -13.32 8.92
N PHE A 248 15.05 -14.27 8.95
CA PHE A 248 14.80 -15.67 9.31
C PHE A 248 15.65 -16.10 10.51
N ARG A 249 15.09 -16.98 11.37
CA ARG A 249 15.78 -17.51 12.55
C ARG A 249 16.95 -18.45 12.21
N SER A 250 16.97 -19.06 11.02
CA SER A 250 18.01 -20.02 10.65
C SER A 250 18.44 -19.89 9.19
N ARG A 251 19.69 -20.27 8.92
CA ARG A 251 20.27 -20.32 7.58
C ARG A 251 19.43 -21.21 6.65
N VAL A 252 19.00 -22.35 7.12
CA VAL A 252 18.20 -23.30 6.32
C VAL A 252 16.90 -22.65 5.85
N ARG A 253 16.20 -21.91 6.72
CA ARG A 253 14.95 -21.22 6.35
C ARG A 253 15.21 -20.09 5.33
N ALA A 254 16.32 -19.36 5.44
CA ALA A 254 16.68 -18.31 4.50
C ALA A 254 16.91 -18.89 3.09
N TYR A 255 17.71 -19.96 2.98
CA TYR A 255 17.96 -20.63 1.69
C TYR A 255 16.70 -21.31 1.14
N ALA A 256 15.88 -21.93 1.99
CA ALA A 256 14.60 -22.51 1.60
C ALA A 256 13.64 -21.46 1.04
N ALA A 257 13.58 -20.25 1.64
CA ALA A 257 12.76 -19.15 1.15
C ALA A 257 13.19 -18.69 -0.27
N VAL A 258 14.51 -18.58 -0.51
CA VAL A 258 15.03 -18.23 -1.84
C VAL A 258 14.71 -19.33 -2.86
N GLY A 259 14.92 -20.61 -2.50
CA GLY A 259 14.60 -21.75 -3.36
C GLY A 259 13.10 -21.83 -3.69
N PHE A 260 12.24 -21.58 -2.70
CA PHE A 260 10.79 -21.50 -2.89
C PHE A 260 10.41 -20.35 -3.84
N GLY A 261 10.98 -19.16 -3.64
CA GLY A 261 10.72 -17.99 -4.50
C GLY A 261 11.13 -18.25 -5.96
N ALA A 262 12.33 -18.82 -6.17
CA ALA A 262 12.80 -19.19 -7.51
C ALA A 262 11.89 -20.25 -8.19
N THR A 263 11.45 -21.25 -7.43
CA THR A 263 10.52 -22.27 -7.91
C THR A 263 9.16 -21.67 -8.24
N ALA A 264 8.62 -20.83 -7.35
CA ALA A 264 7.34 -20.15 -7.58
C ALA A 264 7.39 -19.27 -8.85
N MET A 265 8.50 -18.59 -9.09
CA MET A 265 8.71 -17.78 -10.30
C MET A 265 8.75 -18.66 -11.57
N ALA A 266 9.46 -19.79 -11.53
CA ALA A 266 9.51 -20.73 -12.66
C ALA A 266 8.12 -21.31 -12.96
N VAL A 267 7.39 -21.72 -11.93
CA VAL A 267 6.05 -22.31 -12.03
C VAL A 267 5.01 -21.29 -12.50
N ALA A 268 5.12 -20.03 -12.04
CA ALA A 268 4.21 -18.94 -12.44
C ALA A 268 4.29 -18.61 -13.95
N LYS A 269 5.38 -18.95 -14.64
CA LYS A 269 5.48 -18.82 -16.11
C LYS A 269 4.60 -19.82 -16.86
N LEU A 270 4.18 -20.91 -16.22
CA LEU A 270 3.36 -21.96 -16.84
C LEU A 270 1.87 -21.58 -16.80
N ARG A 271 1.31 -21.21 -17.96
CA ARG A 271 -0.11 -20.79 -18.09
C ARG A 271 -1.11 -21.77 -17.46
N PRO A 272 -1.02 -23.11 -17.65
CA PRO A 272 -1.99 -24.03 -17.07
C PRO A 272 -1.94 -24.05 -15.53
N VAL A 273 -0.76 -23.87 -14.93
CA VAL A 273 -0.61 -23.83 -13.48
C VAL A 273 -1.24 -22.57 -12.91
N ARG A 274 -1.04 -21.40 -13.52
CA ARG A 274 -1.72 -20.17 -13.11
C ARG A 274 -3.23 -20.31 -13.15
N ALA A 275 -3.76 -20.86 -14.26
CA ALA A 275 -5.20 -21.09 -14.39
C ALA A 275 -5.75 -22.02 -13.30
N LEU A 276 -5.01 -23.07 -12.94
CA LEU A 276 -5.39 -23.99 -11.87
C LEU A 276 -5.38 -23.29 -10.50
N ILE A 277 -4.33 -22.54 -10.17
CA ILE A 277 -4.22 -21.84 -8.89
C ILE A 277 -5.34 -20.80 -8.76
N THR A 278 -5.60 -20.01 -9.81
CA THR A 278 -6.70 -19.02 -9.81
C THR A 278 -8.08 -19.66 -9.66
N LYS A 279 -8.26 -20.87 -10.22
CA LYS A 279 -9.51 -21.63 -10.06
C LYS A 279 -9.69 -22.17 -8.63
N LEU A 280 -8.61 -22.58 -7.98
CA LEU A 280 -8.63 -23.05 -6.58
C LEU A 280 -8.81 -21.92 -5.55
N ARG A 281 -8.40 -20.69 -5.90
CA ARG A 281 -8.58 -19.49 -5.08
C ARG A 281 -9.23 -18.37 -5.90
N PRO A 282 -10.55 -18.40 -6.07
CA PRO A 282 -11.26 -17.42 -6.89
C PRO A 282 -11.19 -16.01 -6.29
N SER A 283 -11.25 -15.00 -7.15
CA SER A 283 -11.35 -13.60 -6.73
C SER A 283 -12.55 -13.41 -5.78
N GLY A 284 -12.35 -12.64 -4.71
CA GLY A 284 -13.36 -12.43 -3.67
C GLY A 284 -13.28 -13.43 -2.51
N SER A 285 -12.47 -14.51 -2.60
CA SER A 285 -12.15 -15.37 -1.45
C SER A 285 -11.01 -14.79 -0.63
N GLY A 286 -11.07 -14.96 0.69
CA GLY A 286 -10.01 -14.51 1.60
C GLY A 286 -9.98 -15.35 2.89
N PRO A 287 -9.01 -15.09 3.78
CA PRO A 287 -8.89 -15.80 5.03
C PRO A 287 -10.09 -15.50 5.95
N ASP A 288 -10.48 -16.50 6.73
CA ASP A 288 -11.53 -16.33 7.73
C ASP A 288 -11.06 -15.44 8.91
N PRO A 289 -11.97 -14.94 9.77
CA PRO A 289 -11.61 -14.07 10.89
C PRO A 289 -10.57 -14.69 11.84
N LYS A 290 -10.66 -15.99 12.14
CA LYS A 290 -9.71 -16.70 13.04
C LYS A 290 -8.31 -16.79 12.43
N GLN A 291 -8.21 -17.00 11.11
CA GLN A 291 -6.93 -16.99 10.42
C GLN A 291 -6.30 -15.59 10.42
N ARG A 292 -7.11 -14.54 10.32
CA ARG A 292 -6.62 -13.14 10.41
C ARG A 292 -6.14 -12.79 11.81
N GLU A 293 -6.84 -13.22 12.88
CA GLU A 293 -6.44 -13.00 14.26
C GLU A 293 -5.05 -13.59 14.60
N GLN A 294 -4.59 -14.60 13.87
CA GLN A 294 -3.26 -15.20 14.03
C GLN A 294 -2.18 -14.48 13.22
N GLY A 295 -2.58 -13.56 12.33
CA GLY A 295 -1.68 -12.75 11.52
C GLY A 295 -0.92 -11.74 12.37
N TRP A 296 0.33 -11.49 12.03
CA TRP A 296 1.14 -10.43 12.62
C TRP A 296 2.27 -10.04 11.68
N PHE A 297 2.77 -8.81 11.84
CA PHE A 297 3.99 -8.37 11.18
C PHE A 297 4.86 -7.52 12.13
N ARG A 298 6.14 -7.47 11.81
CA ARG A 298 7.10 -6.56 12.44
C ARG A 298 8.19 -6.21 11.43
N PHE A 299 8.40 -4.92 11.22
CA PHE A 299 9.55 -4.35 10.55
C PHE A 299 10.46 -3.73 11.61
N GLU A 300 11.73 -4.12 11.62
CA GLU A 300 12.77 -3.55 12.47
C GLU A 300 13.69 -2.71 11.59
N PHE A 301 13.94 -1.47 11.99
CA PHE A 301 14.78 -0.52 11.26
C PHE A 301 16.03 -0.20 12.07
N VAL A 302 17.17 -0.22 11.43
CA VAL A 302 18.45 0.23 11.99
C VAL A 302 18.93 1.40 11.15
N GLY A 303 18.74 2.60 11.68
CA GLY A 303 19.12 3.85 11.05
C GLY A 303 20.48 4.33 11.52
N ARG A 304 21.33 4.80 10.60
CA ARG A 304 22.67 5.35 10.88
C ARG A 304 22.85 6.64 10.10
N GLY A 305 23.26 7.71 10.80
CA GLY A 305 23.52 9.03 10.22
C GLY A 305 24.13 9.98 11.25
N GLY A 306 25.02 10.89 10.83
CA GLY A 306 25.61 11.88 11.71
C GLY A 306 26.34 11.31 12.92
N GLY A 307 26.94 10.11 12.79
CA GLY A 307 27.63 9.40 13.89
C GLY A 307 26.68 8.76 14.92
N ARG A 308 25.35 8.76 14.68
CA ARG A 308 24.32 8.16 15.54
C ARG A 308 23.80 6.87 14.92
N GLU A 309 23.41 5.92 15.77
CA GLU A 309 22.60 4.76 15.42
C GLU A 309 21.28 4.84 16.20
N VAL A 310 20.19 4.54 15.53
CA VAL A 310 18.86 4.43 16.13
C VAL A 310 18.21 3.13 15.66
N ARG A 311 17.40 2.55 16.54
CA ARG A 311 16.60 1.36 16.24
C ARG A 311 15.14 1.69 16.45
N THR A 312 14.32 1.40 15.46
CA THR A 312 12.87 1.59 15.53
C THR A 312 12.17 0.36 14.99
N HIS A 313 10.88 0.25 15.28
CA HIS A 313 10.09 -0.78 14.65
C HIS A 313 8.67 -0.30 14.32
N VAL A 314 8.06 -1.00 13.37
CA VAL A 314 6.63 -0.93 13.06
C VAL A 314 6.06 -2.33 13.22
N SER A 315 4.97 -2.47 13.97
CA SER A 315 4.32 -3.78 14.16
C SER A 315 2.79 -3.68 14.18
N GLY A 316 2.13 -4.80 13.86
CA GLY A 316 0.67 -4.88 13.81
C GLY A 316 0.17 -6.30 13.65
N GLY A 317 -1.14 -6.41 13.50
CA GLY A 317 -1.87 -7.67 13.31
C GLY A 317 -1.74 -8.26 11.90
N ASP A 318 -2.85 -8.76 11.36
CA ASP A 318 -2.91 -9.40 10.04
C ASP A 318 -2.45 -8.46 8.91
N PRO A 319 -1.28 -8.70 8.31
CA PRO A 319 -0.73 -7.81 7.29
C PRO A 319 -1.55 -7.81 6.00
N GLY A 320 -2.14 -8.94 5.66
CA GLY A 320 -2.77 -9.12 4.37
C GLY A 320 -4.06 -8.32 4.19
N TYR A 321 -4.87 -8.18 5.24
CA TYR A 321 -6.21 -7.61 5.09
C TYR A 321 -6.65 -6.76 6.27
N GLY A 322 -6.47 -7.22 7.51
CA GLY A 322 -6.85 -6.47 8.70
C GLY A 322 -6.17 -5.11 8.73
N GLU A 323 -4.84 -5.11 8.75
CA GLU A 323 -4.07 -3.87 8.81
C GLU A 323 -4.05 -3.12 7.48
N THR A 324 -4.02 -3.82 6.34
CA THR A 324 -4.12 -3.20 5.01
C THR A 324 -5.40 -2.37 4.86
N SER A 325 -6.55 -2.87 5.34
CA SER A 325 -7.82 -2.14 5.26
C SER A 325 -7.82 -0.86 6.11
N LYS A 326 -7.20 -0.91 7.29
CA LYS A 326 -7.00 0.28 8.14
C LYS A 326 -6.06 1.29 7.47
N MET A 327 -4.92 0.83 6.98
CA MET A 327 -3.88 1.65 6.35
C MET A 327 -4.44 2.50 5.21
N ILE A 328 -5.11 1.88 4.23
CA ILE A 328 -5.65 2.61 3.09
C ILE A 328 -6.82 3.51 3.47
N ALA A 329 -7.67 3.08 4.41
CA ALA A 329 -8.79 3.91 4.88
C ALA A 329 -8.27 5.16 5.60
N GLU A 330 -7.29 5.03 6.51
CA GLU A 330 -6.70 6.16 7.23
C GLU A 330 -5.94 7.11 6.28
N ALA A 331 -5.26 6.58 5.24
CA ALA A 331 -4.65 7.40 4.20
C ALA A 331 -5.70 8.26 3.47
N ALA A 332 -6.81 7.65 3.06
CA ALA A 332 -7.89 8.36 2.40
C ALA A 332 -8.60 9.37 3.32
N ILE A 333 -8.85 9.02 4.58
CA ILE A 333 -9.43 9.94 5.57
C ILE A 333 -8.50 11.15 5.77
N MET A 334 -7.18 10.93 5.88
CA MET A 334 -6.21 12.01 6.03
C MET A 334 -6.19 12.93 4.81
N LEU A 335 -6.30 12.40 3.59
CA LEU A 335 -6.42 13.20 2.36
C LEU A 335 -7.66 14.11 2.38
N VAL A 336 -8.75 13.72 3.04
CA VAL A 336 -9.93 14.58 3.19
C VAL A 336 -9.75 15.59 4.31
N GLU A 337 -9.33 15.15 5.49
CA GLU A 337 -9.36 15.97 6.71
C GLU A 337 -8.17 16.92 6.85
N ALA A 338 -7.00 16.55 6.31
CA ALA A 338 -5.75 17.29 6.49
C ALA A 338 -5.13 17.79 5.18
N ARG A 339 -5.88 17.82 4.07
CA ARG A 339 -5.40 18.10 2.71
C ARG A 339 -4.48 19.31 2.60
N GLU A 340 -4.82 20.40 3.28
CA GLU A 340 -4.06 21.65 3.28
C GLU A 340 -2.74 21.60 4.07
N GLN A 341 -2.59 20.60 4.93
CA GLN A 341 -1.44 20.44 5.85
C GLN A 341 -0.44 19.40 5.33
N LEU A 342 -0.77 18.71 4.21
CA LEU A 342 0.07 17.66 3.65
C LEU A 342 1.38 18.22 3.06
N PRO A 343 2.48 17.43 3.13
CA PRO A 343 3.79 17.85 2.63
C PRO A 343 3.82 18.13 1.13
N MET A 344 2.99 17.44 0.35
CA MET A 344 2.86 17.63 -1.09
C MET A 344 1.46 18.09 -1.47
N ARG A 345 1.37 18.96 -2.47
CA ARG A 345 0.09 19.46 -3.00
C ARG A 345 -0.47 18.58 -4.12
N GLY A 346 0.38 18.01 -4.94
CA GLY A 346 -0.01 17.19 -6.09
C GLY A 346 1.14 16.35 -6.62
N GLY A 347 0.83 15.45 -7.55
CA GLY A 347 1.78 14.52 -8.16
C GLY A 347 1.51 13.08 -7.78
N VAL A 348 2.30 12.16 -8.35
CA VAL A 348 2.32 10.76 -7.94
C VAL A 348 3.30 10.66 -6.78
N ALA A 349 2.75 10.52 -5.58
CA ALA A 349 3.45 10.51 -4.30
C ALA A 349 3.50 9.10 -3.70
N THR A 350 4.35 8.92 -2.69
CA THR A 350 4.34 7.76 -1.78
C THR A 350 3.57 8.13 -0.50
N THR A 351 3.35 7.19 0.40
CA THR A 351 2.72 7.50 1.68
C THR A 351 3.55 8.45 2.53
N ALA A 352 4.87 8.24 2.61
CA ALA A 352 5.76 9.11 3.36
C ALA A 352 5.86 10.51 2.74
N SER A 353 6.04 10.63 1.41
CA SER A 353 6.15 11.94 0.77
C SER A 353 4.84 12.70 0.71
N GLY A 354 3.72 12.02 0.50
CA GLY A 354 2.39 12.63 0.37
C GLY A 354 1.72 12.96 1.70
N LEU A 355 1.82 12.07 2.69
CA LEU A 355 1.13 12.20 3.98
C LEU A 355 2.05 12.70 5.11
N GLY A 356 3.36 12.39 5.05
CA GLY A 356 4.34 12.84 6.04
C GLY A 356 4.19 12.18 7.41
N LEU A 357 4.99 12.62 8.39
CA LEU A 357 5.03 12.06 9.75
C LEU A 357 3.70 12.15 10.49
N GLY A 358 2.84 13.10 10.16
CA GLY A 358 1.50 13.21 10.76
C GLY A 358 0.62 11.97 10.53
N PHE A 359 0.94 11.16 9.51
CA PHE A 359 0.23 9.91 9.24
C PHE A 359 0.54 8.81 10.27
N VAL A 360 1.74 8.84 10.91
CA VAL A 360 2.12 7.90 11.97
C VAL A 360 1.09 7.91 13.11
N ALA A 361 0.73 9.08 13.61
CA ALA A 361 -0.24 9.20 14.71
C ALA A 361 -1.62 8.61 14.36
N ARG A 362 -2.03 8.68 13.09
CA ARG A 362 -3.28 8.04 12.63
C ARG A 362 -3.16 6.52 12.59
N LEU A 363 -2.03 6.02 12.13
CA LEU A 363 -1.76 4.58 12.11
C LEU A 363 -1.70 4.01 13.53
N GLU A 364 -1.08 4.73 14.48
CA GLU A 364 -1.07 4.36 15.90
C GLU A 364 -2.49 4.35 16.50
N ALA A 365 -3.30 5.35 16.19
CA ALA A 365 -4.71 5.39 16.61
C ALA A 365 -5.55 4.26 15.99
N ALA A 366 -5.12 3.69 14.86
CA ALA A 366 -5.69 2.51 14.22
C ALA A 366 -5.14 1.17 14.76
N GLY A 367 -4.15 1.22 15.70
CA GLY A 367 -3.57 0.06 16.37
C GLY A 367 -2.30 -0.51 15.71
N ILE A 368 -1.64 0.25 14.85
CA ILE A 368 -0.32 -0.07 14.28
C ILE A 368 0.74 0.61 15.12
N GLU A 369 1.63 -0.15 15.70
CA GLU A 369 2.64 0.36 16.62
C GLU A 369 3.86 0.92 15.87
N PHE A 370 4.31 2.12 16.28
CA PHE A 370 5.59 2.70 15.90
C PHE A 370 6.37 3.01 17.17
N ALA A 371 7.59 2.47 17.32
CA ALA A 371 8.36 2.69 18.53
C ALA A 371 9.87 2.79 18.26
N VAL A 372 10.55 3.50 19.15
CA VAL A 372 12.02 3.53 19.23
C VAL A 372 12.44 2.42 20.20
N ASP A 373 13.25 1.48 19.70
CA ASP A 373 13.81 0.41 20.54
C ASP A 373 14.97 0.97 21.41
N ARG A 374 15.02 0.59 22.66
CA ARG A 374 16.07 1.00 23.62
C ARG A 374 17.31 0.15 23.52
#